data_d8a0826ffaca6f6692571f1d50a425f6
#
_entry.id   d8a0826ffaca6f6692571f1d50a425f6
#
_cell.length_a   1.000
_cell.length_b   1.000
_cell.length_c   1.000
_cell.angle_alpha   90.00
_cell.angle_beta   90.00
_cell.angle_gamma   90.00
#
_symmetry.space_group_name_H-M   'P 1'
#
loop_
_entity.id
_entity.type
_entity.pdbx_description
1 polymer ?
#
loop_
_entity_poly.entity_id
_entity_poly.type
_entity_poly.pdbx_seq_one_letter_code
_entity_poly.pdbx_strand_id
1 'polypeptide(L)'
;PDERGRVSMGTSVDYMPAAIDRAQMVICQVNKYMPFTYGDAVLQVLDDASSPTGSIIALPCGKEVPVVFVRHDVPLREAAPMPLSETDIAIGRHAAALIPDGATLQIGIGNIPTAVLAQLGGHKDLGVHSEMFTDDVIPLVEKGVINGRCKKTDPGKLVAMFLKGGKRLYDFVD
;
A
#
# COMPACT_ATOMS: atom_id res chain seq x y z
N PRO A 1 8.64 -13.43 -9.65
CA PRO A 1 7.88 -12.65 -10.65
C PRO A 1 6.54 -13.32 -10.94
N ASP A 2 5.54 -12.51 -11.34
CA ASP A 2 4.28 -13.03 -11.86
C ASP A 2 4.46 -13.64 -13.27
N GLU A 3 3.37 -14.11 -13.88
CA GLU A 3 3.39 -14.72 -15.24
C GLU A 3 3.86 -13.74 -16.34
N ARG A 4 3.89 -12.45 -16.07
CA ARG A 4 4.36 -11.39 -16.98
C ARG A 4 5.79 -10.93 -16.67
N GLY A 5 6.50 -11.64 -15.80
CA GLY A 5 7.86 -11.27 -15.37
C GLY A 5 7.90 -10.03 -14.49
N ARG A 6 6.83 -9.70 -13.76
CA ARG A 6 6.80 -8.51 -12.90
C ARG A 6 6.97 -8.89 -11.43
N VAL A 7 7.57 -8.00 -10.66
CA VAL A 7 7.63 -8.07 -9.21
C VAL A 7 7.00 -6.85 -8.58
N SER A 8 6.33 -7.02 -7.45
CA SER A 8 5.79 -5.95 -6.63
C SER A 8 6.71 -5.71 -5.43
N MET A 9 6.79 -4.49 -4.96
CA MET A 9 7.47 -4.17 -3.70
C MET A 9 6.68 -4.63 -2.47
N GLY A 10 5.49 -5.21 -2.67
CA GLY A 10 4.66 -5.75 -1.61
C GLY A 10 4.08 -4.69 -0.69
N THR A 11 4.12 -4.93 0.62
CA THR A 11 3.45 -4.10 1.62
C THR A 11 4.19 -2.83 2.01
N SER A 12 5.41 -2.60 1.54
CA SER A 12 6.20 -1.42 1.90
C SER A 12 7.01 -0.95 0.70
N VAL A 13 6.63 0.18 0.14
CA VAL A 13 7.30 0.81 -1.01
C VAL A 13 8.32 1.83 -0.53
N ASP A 14 7.92 2.74 0.37
CA ASP A 14 8.76 3.74 1.04
C ASP A 14 9.81 4.38 0.11
N TYR A 15 11.08 4.29 0.50
CA TYR A 15 12.23 4.77 -0.25
C TYR A 15 12.80 3.73 -1.24
N MET A 16 12.19 2.54 -1.34
CA MET A 16 12.72 1.43 -2.15
C MET A 16 12.98 1.79 -3.61
N PRO A 17 12.12 2.56 -4.31
CA PRO A 17 12.39 2.96 -5.69
C PRO A 17 13.71 3.73 -5.82
N ALA A 18 13.97 4.68 -4.91
CA ALA A 18 15.19 5.47 -4.90
C ALA A 18 16.42 4.63 -4.52
N ALA A 19 16.24 3.66 -3.62
CA ALA A 19 17.32 2.74 -3.23
C ALA A 19 17.69 1.81 -4.40
N ILE A 20 16.71 1.24 -5.09
CA ILE A 20 16.92 0.37 -6.26
C ILE A 20 17.62 1.16 -7.38
N ASP A 21 17.21 2.41 -7.63
CA ASP A 21 17.86 3.27 -8.62
C ASP A 21 19.37 3.47 -8.35
N ARG A 22 19.79 3.46 -7.09
CA ARG A 22 21.19 3.63 -6.69
C ARG A 22 21.93 2.31 -6.45
N ALA A 23 21.22 1.20 -6.41
CA ALA A 23 21.82 -0.11 -6.14
C ALA A 23 22.72 -0.58 -7.29
N GLN A 24 23.74 -1.34 -6.94
CA GLN A 24 24.55 -2.12 -7.88
C GLN A 24 23.96 -3.52 -8.09
N MET A 25 23.20 -4.02 -7.12
CA MET A 25 22.50 -5.30 -7.16
C MET A 25 21.28 -5.23 -6.23
N VAL A 26 20.22 -5.93 -6.59
CA VAL A 26 19.01 -6.09 -5.78
C VAL A 26 18.89 -7.56 -5.36
N ILE A 27 18.59 -7.80 -4.10
CA ILE A 27 18.23 -9.12 -3.59
C ILE A 27 16.75 -9.09 -3.26
N CYS A 28 15.95 -9.82 -4.05
CA CYS A 28 14.50 -9.94 -3.86
C CYS A 28 14.18 -11.18 -3.02
N GLN A 29 13.66 -10.98 -1.83
CA GLN A 29 13.04 -12.07 -1.08
C GLN A 29 11.65 -12.36 -1.66
N VAL A 30 11.49 -13.55 -2.24
CA VAL A 30 10.21 -14.04 -2.74
C VAL A 30 9.48 -14.75 -1.60
N ASN A 31 8.28 -14.28 -1.27
CA ASN A 31 7.43 -14.82 -0.21
C ASN A 31 6.00 -14.97 -0.72
N LYS A 32 5.49 -16.20 -0.75
CA LYS A 32 4.13 -16.49 -1.24
C LYS A 32 2.99 -15.85 -0.43
N TYR A 33 3.30 -15.34 0.77
CA TYR A 33 2.33 -14.63 1.62
C TYR A 33 2.35 -13.12 1.41
N MET A 34 3.29 -12.61 0.61
CA MET A 34 3.38 -11.19 0.29
C MET A 34 2.36 -10.87 -0.81
N PRO A 35 1.41 -9.95 -0.58
CA PRO A 35 0.45 -9.57 -1.60
C PRO A 35 1.15 -8.88 -2.78
N PHE A 36 0.59 -9.04 -3.96
CA PHE A 36 1.05 -8.34 -5.15
C PHE A 36 0.36 -6.99 -5.26
N THR A 37 0.99 -5.95 -4.71
CA THR A 37 0.47 -4.58 -4.77
C THR A 37 0.71 -3.97 -6.16
N TYR A 38 -0.32 -3.29 -6.68
CA TYR A 38 -0.30 -2.71 -8.02
C TYR A 38 0.06 -1.21 -8.00
N GLY A 39 0.24 -0.64 -9.19
CA GLY A 39 0.61 0.76 -9.39
C GLY A 39 2.10 0.93 -9.64
N ASP A 40 2.67 2.04 -9.19
CA ASP A 40 4.06 2.42 -9.47
C ASP A 40 5.09 1.58 -8.68
N ALA A 41 4.61 0.70 -7.78
CA ALA A 41 5.42 -0.26 -7.03
C ALA A 41 5.78 -1.54 -7.81
N VAL A 42 5.31 -1.67 -9.05
CA VAL A 42 5.55 -2.85 -9.90
C VAL A 42 6.75 -2.61 -10.79
N LEU A 43 7.71 -3.55 -10.76
CA LEU A 43 8.93 -3.50 -11.55
C LEU A 43 8.96 -4.67 -12.55
N GLN A 44 9.51 -4.42 -13.73
CA GLN A 44 9.72 -5.44 -14.75
C GLN A 44 11.03 -6.19 -14.49
N VAL A 45 10.98 -7.51 -14.52
CA VAL A 45 12.16 -8.39 -14.51
C VAL A 45 12.35 -8.94 -15.91
N LEU A 46 13.58 -8.93 -16.37
CA LEU A 46 13.99 -9.48 -17.67
C LEU A 46 15.11 -10.50 -17.45
N ASP A 47 15.10 -11.55 -18.26
CA ASP A 47 16.24 -12.45 -18.34
C ASP A 47 17.36 -11.76 -19.13
N ASP A 48 18.57 -11.81 -18.58
CA ASP A 48 19.77 -11.26 -19.21
C ASP A 48 20.96 -12.15 -18.95
N ALA A 49 21.35 -12.91 -19.96
CA ALA A 49 22.48 -13.83 -19.88
C ALA A 49 23.85 -13.11 -19.69
N SER A 50 23.92 -11.81 -19.95
CA SER A 50 25.12 -11.02 -19.70
C SER A 50 25.20 -10.52 -18.25
N SER A 51 24.08 -10.52 -17.53
CA SER A 51 24.05 -10.19 -16.11
C SER A 51 24.73 -11.26 -15.27
N PRO A 52 25.51 -10.88 -14.25
CA PRO A 52 26.13 -11.84 -13.34
C PRO A 52 25.13 -12.71 -12.56
N THR A 53 23.86 -12.32 -12.55
CA THR A 53 22.77 -13.02 -11.85
C THR A 53 21.81 -13.72 -12.80
N GLY A 54 21.97 -13.57 -14.12
CA GLY A 54 21.07 -14.11 -15.16
C GLY A 54 19.74 -13.37 -15.29
N SER A 55 19.47 -12.37 -14.44
CA SER A 55 18.24 -11.55 -14.49
C SER A 55 18.54 -10.12 -14.06
N ILE A 56 17.73 -9.19 -14.58
CA ILE A 56 17.81 -7.76 -14.25
C ILE A 56 16.41 -7.22 -13.92
N ILE A 57 16.37 -6.15 -13.14
CA ILE A 57 15.20 -5.28 -13.00
C ILE A 57 15.37 -4.09 -13.92
N ALA A 58 14.44 -3.88 -14.85
CA ALA A 58 14.37 -2.70 -15.67
C ALA A 58 13.61 -1.59 -14.95
N LEU A 59 14.26 -0.43 -14.78
CA LEU A 59 13.70 0.74 -14.14
C LEU A 59 13.07 1.69 -15.17
N PRO A 60 12.06 2.48 -14.79
CA PRO A 60 11.43 3.46 -15.70
C PRO A 60 12.40 4.50 -16.28
N CYS A 61 13.51 4.78 -15.59
CA CYS A 61 14.56 5.68 -16.08
C CYS A 61 15.47 5.04 -17.15
N GLY A 62 15.24 3.78 -17.53
CA GLY A 62 16.05 3.03 -18.49
C GLY A 62 17.30 2.37 -17.89
N LYS A 63 17.53 2.49 -16.59
CA LYS A 63 18.61 1.77 -15.89
C LYS A 63 18.21 0.32 -15.66
N GLU A 64 19.16 -0.58 -15.77
CA GLU A 64 19.05 -2.00 -15.50
C GLU A 64 19.90 -2.35 -14.28
N VAL A 65 19.32 -3.12 -13.35
CA VAL A 65 19.99 -3.51 -12.10
C VAL A 65 19.94 -5.03 -11.96
N PRO A 66 21.09 -5.70 -11.79
CA PRO A 66 21.13 -7.14 -11.52
C PRO A 66 20.29 -7.52 -10.32
N VAL A 67 19.51 -8.61 -10.44
CA VAL A 67 18.63 -9.11 -9.36
C VAL A 67 18.89 -10.56 -9.03
N VAL A 68 18.90 -10.88 -7.74
CA VAL A 68 18.92 -12.25 -7.22
C VAL A 68 17.61 -12.52 -6.49
N PHE A 69 17.00 -13.67 -6.74
CA PHE A 69 15.79 -14.10 -6.05
C PHE A 69 16.12 -15.12 -4.96
N VAL A 70 15.68 -14.82 -3.73
CA VAL A 70 15.81 -15.73 -2.58
C VAL A 70 14.41 -16.08 -2.09
N ARG A 71 14.04 -17.35 -2.19
CA ARG A 71 12.75 -17.82 -1.71
C ARG A 71 12.78 -18.03 -0.20
N HIS A 72 11.87 -17.35 0.49
CA HIS A 72 11.68 -17.51 1.93
C HIS A 72 10.21 -17.26 2.31
N ASP A 73 9.45 -18.34 2.39
CA ASP A 73 8.00 -18.29 2.64
C ASP A 73 7.72 -18.18 4.14
N VAL A 74 7.38 -17.00 4.60
CA VAL A 74 7.01 -16.70 6.00
C VAL A 74 5.70 -15.91 6.03
N PRO A 75 4.72 -16.32 6.84
CA PRO A 75 3.49 -15.54 7.02
C PRO A 75 3.80 -14.10 7.46
N LEU A 76 3.05 -13.15 6.91
CA LEU A 76 3.16 -11.76 7.31
C LEU A 76 2.66 -11.57 8.74
N ARG A 77 3.26 -10.61 9.43
CA ARG A 77 2.75 -10.21 10.75
C ARG A 77 1.44 -9.46 10.58
N GLU A 78 0.46 -9.84 11.39
CA GLU A 78 -0.83 -9.19 11.43
C GLU A 78 -0.90 -8.21 12.60
N ALA A 79 -1.50 -7.04 12.36
CA ALA A 79 -1.84 -6.10 13.42
C ALA A 79 -3.16 -6.53 14.05
N ALA A 80 -3.18 -6.72 15.36
CA ALA A 80 -4.42 -6.97 16.08
C ALA A 80 -5.25 -5.67 16.17
N PRO A 81 -6.58 -5.76 15.96
CA PRO A 81 -7.46 -4.63 16.20
C PRO A 81 -7.44 -4.24 17.67
N MET A 82 -7.42 -2.94 17.94
CA MET A 82 -7.52 -2.42 19.32
C MET A 82 -8.93 -1.91 19.59
N PRO A 83 -9.51 -2.20 20.77
CA PRO A 83 -10.82 -1.69 21.13
C PRO A 83 -10.77 -0.15 21.28
N LEU A 84 -11.80 0.52 20.76
CA LEU A 84 -11.97 1.95 20.91
C LEU A 84 -12.63 2.28 22.25
N SER A 85 -12.09 3.27 22.96
CA SER A 85 -12.74 3.83 24.13
C SER A 85 -13.89 4.79 23.74
N GLU A 86 -14.77 5.11 24.68
CA GLU A 86 -15.81 6.12 24.47
C GLU A 86 -15.22 7.49 24.10
N THR A 87 -14.08 7.82 24.66
CA THR A 87 -13.33 9.05 24.33
C THR A 87 -12.82 9.05 22.88
N ASP A 88 -12.26 7.93 22.42
CA ASP A 88 -11.81 7.78 21.02
C ASP A 88 -12.98 7.98 20.06
N ILE A 89 -14.13 7.36 20.36
CA ILE A 89 -15.34 7.47 19.55
C ILE A 89 -15.88 8.90 19.53
N ALA A 90 -15.88 9.60 20.67
CA ALA A 90 -16.31 10.99 20.74
C ALA A 90 -15.40 11.92 19.92
N ILE A 91 -14.08 11.76 20.06
CA ILE A 91 -13.09 12.50 19.25
C ILE A 91 -13.27 12.19 17.76
N GLY A 92 -13.42 10.90 17.41
CA GLY A 92 -13.66 10.46 16.04
C GLY A 92 -14.87 11.12 15.40
N ARG A 93 -15.98 11.21 16.13
CA ARG A 93 -17.22 11.87 15.68
C ARG A 93 -17.01 13.36 15.42
N HIS A 94 -16.36 14.08 16.32
CA HIS A 94 -16.10 15.51 16.14
C HIS A 94 -15.13 15.76 14.98
N ALA A 95 -14.08 14.99 14.85
CA ALA A 95 -13.14 15.11 13.75
C ALA A 95 -13.78 14.79 12.38
N ALA A 96 -14.59 13.72 12.31
CA ALA A 96 -15.30 13.35 11.08
C ALA A 96 -16.26 14.45 10.61
N ALA A 97 -16.92 15.17 11.52
CA ALA A 97 -17.81 16.27 11.19
C ALA A 97 -17.12 17.46 10.51
N LEU A 98 -15.79 17.55 10.61
CA LEU A 98 -14.98 18.59 9.95
C LEU A 98 -14.52 18.20 8.54
N ILE A 99 -14.70 16.95 8.15
CA ILE A 99 -14.26 16.43 6.86
C ILE A 99 -15.36 16.65 5.82
N PRO A 100 -15.12 17.45 4.77
CA PRO A 100 -16.11 17.62 3.71
C PRO A 100 -16.12 16.42 2.75
N ASP A 101 -17.23 16.24 2.03
CA ASP A 101 -17.28 15.33 0.88
C ASP A 101 -16.21 15.68 -0.15
N GLY A 102 -15.64 14.71 -0.82
CA GLY A 102 -14.57 14.90 -1.79
C GLY A 102 -13.17 15.15 -1.18
N ALA A 103 -13.05 15.19 0.16
CA ALA A 103 -11.75 15.38 0.81
C ALA A 103 -10.78 14.23 0.51
N THR A 104 -9.49 14.54 0.44
CA THR A 104 -8.41 13.55 0.38
C THR A 104 -7.79 13.42 1.75
N LEU A 105 -7.78 12.21 2.28
CA LEU A 105 -7.34 11.90 3.63
C LEU A 105 -5.88 11.48 3.67
N GLN A 106 -5.15 12.01 4.64
CA GLN A 106 -3.91 11.45 5.17
C GLN A 106 -4.24 10.83 6.52
N ILE A 107 -3.89 9.57 6.71
CA ILE A 107 -4.36 8.75 7.83
C ILE A 107 -3.16 8.27 8.63
N GLY A 108 -3.16 8.53 9.93
CA GLY A 108 -2.18 8.02 10.87
C GLY A 108 -2.57 6.64 11.43
N ILE A 109 -1.84 6.20 12.45
CA ILE A 109 -2.08 4.96 13.20
C ILE A 109 -2.61 5.24 14.60
N GLY A 110 -3.36 4.28 15.13
CA GLY A 110 -3.88 4.30 16.49
C GLY A 110 -5.39 4.45 16.56
N ASN A 111 -5.92 4.52 17.78
CA ASN A 111 -7.34 4.50 18.04
C ASN A 111 -8.09 5.69 17.43
N ILE A 112 -7.50 6.89 17.46
CA ILE A 112 -8.18 8.09 16.96
C ILE A 112 -8.40 8.04 15.44
N PRO A 113 -7.40 7.77 14.58
CA PRO A 113 -7.64 7.56 13.15
C PRO A 113 -8.68 6.48 12.86
N THR A 114 -8.60 5.33 13.54
CA THR A 114 -9.58 4.26 13.43
C THR A 114 -10.99 4.76 13.81
N ALA A 115 -11.12 5.51 14.91
CA ALA A 115 -12.39 6.07 15.34
C ALA A 115 -12.96 7.10 14.34
N VAL A 116 -12.10 7.92 13.71
CA VAL A 116 -12.51 8.85 12.65
C VAL A 116 -13.05 8.08 11.44
N LEU A 117 -12.28 7.11 10.92
CA LEU A 117 -12.70 6.31 9.76
C LEU A 117 -14.05 5.62 10.00
N ALA A 118 -14.29 5.10 11.21
CA ALA A 118 -15.54 4.47 11.59
C ALA A 118 -16.77 5.41 11.48
N GLN A 119 -16.57 6.73 11.52
CA GLN A 119 -17.65 7.74 11.42
C GLN A 119 -17.88 8.23 9.98
N LEU A 120 -17.01 7.89 9.02
CA LEU A 120 -17.08 8.44 7.66
C LEU A 120 -18.08 7.73 6.73
N GLY A 121 -18.82 6.74 7.23
CA GLY A 121 -19.75 5.94 6.41
C GLY A 121 -20.86 6.69 5.69
N GLY A 122 -21.14 7.94 6.07
CA GLY A 122 -22.12 8.83 5.42
C GLY A 122 -21.52 9.82 4.42
N HIS A 123 -20.19 9.89 4.31
CA HIS A 123 -19.50 10.79 3.39
C HIS A 123 -19.50 10.27 1.96
N LYS A 124 -19.10 11.13 1.01
CA LYS A 124 -19.08 10.82 -0.42
C LYS A 124 -17.74 11.24 -1.04
N ASP A 125 -17.30 10.44 -1.99
CA ASP A 125 -16.19 10.78 -2.91
C ASP A 125 -14.86 11.10 -2.22
N LEU A 126 -14.63 10.52 -1.04
CA LEU A 126 -13.36 10.67 -0.33
C LEU A 126 -12.21 10.01 -1.10
N GLY A 127 -11.01 10.55 -0.93
CA GLY A 127 -9.77 9.98 -1.42
C GLY A 127 -8.82 9.61 -0.29
N VAL A 128 -7.83 8.80 -0.59
CA VAL A 128 -6.70 8.51 0.30
C VAL A 128 -5.38 8.81 -0.41
N HIS A 129 -4.54 9.60 0.25
CA HIS A 129 -3.15 9.85 -0.12
C HIS A 129 -2.36 9.97 1.17
N SER A 130 -1.78 8.88 1.63
CA SER A 130 -1.34 8.71 3.01
C SER A 130 0.02 8.04 3.08
N GLU A 131 0.68 8.17 4.22
CA GLU A 131 1.84 7.35 4.56
C GLU A 131 1.44 5.86 4.61
N MET A 132 0.28 5.56 5.19
CA MET A 132 -0.13 4.18 5.38
C MET A 132 -1.61 3.94 5.06
N PHE A 133 -1.91 2.66 4.90
CA PHE A 133 -3.24 2.13 4.67
C PHE A 133 -3.52 1.00 5.68
N THR A 134 -4.69 0.97 6.27
CA THR A 134 -5.09 -0.01 7.29
C THR A 134 -6.38 -0.72 6.92
N ASP A 135 -6.72 -1.81 7.63
CA ASP A 135 -8.00 -2.53 7.46
C ASP A 135 -9.22 -1.62 7.57
N ASP A 136 -9.13 -0.55 8.36
CA ASP A 136 -10.26 0.37 8.64
C ASP A 136 -10.74 1.13 7.40
N VAL A 137 -9.92 1.23 6.37
CA VAL A 137 -10.27 1.90 5.10
C VAL A 137 -11.13 0.99 4.22
N ILE A 138 -10.96 -0.33 4.31
CA ILE A 138 -11.62 -1.31 3.44
C ILE A 138 -13.15 -1.15 3.42
N PRO A 139 -13.85 -1.08 4.57
CA PRO A 139 -15.31 -0.93 4.56
C PRO A 139 -15.80 0.33 3.85
N LEU A 140 -15.01 1.41 3.85
CA LEU A 140 -15.34 2.66 3.19
C LEU A 140 -15.13 2.58 1.67
N VAL A 141 -14.13 1.83 1.23
CA VAL A 141 -13.89 1.55 -0.19
C VAL A 141 -14.99 0.64 -0.73
N GLU A 142 -15.30 -0.46 -0.04
CA GLU A 142 -16.35 -1.42 -0.42
C GLU A 142 -17.74 -0.75 -0.54
N LYS A 143 -18.02 0.27 0.30
CA LYS A 143 -19.24 1.09 0.24
C LYS A 143 -19.20 2.19 -0.83
N GLY A 144 -18.06 2.40 -1.50
CA GLY A 144 -17.88 3.48 -2.47
C GLY A 144 -17.74 4.88 -1.86
N VAL A 145 -17.64 5.00 -0.53
CA VAL A 145 -17.38 6.26 0.19
C VAL A 145 -15.99 6.79 -0.16
N ILE A 146 -15.00 5.91 -0.16
CA ILE A 146 -13.64 6.20 -0.62
C ILE A 146 -13.48 5.63 -2.02
N ASN A 147 -13.35 6.48 -3.02
CA ASN A 147 -13.20 6.12 -4.43
C ASN A 147 -12.13 6.96 -5.16
N GLY A 148 -11.58 7.98 -4.50
CA GLY A 148 -10.51 8.81 -5.02
C GLY A 148 -10.84 9.70 -6.21
N ARG A 149 -12.11 9.75 -6.66
CA ARG A 149 -12.49 10.47 -7.90
C ARG A 149 -12.26 11.98 -7.83
N CYS A 150 -12.33 12.56 -6.63
CA CYS A 150 -12.12 13.99 -6.39
C CYS A 150 -10.66 14.36 -6.11
N LYS A 151 -9.75 13.40 -6.08
CA LYS A 151 -8.33 13.68 -5.88
C LYS A 151 -7.77 14.51 -7.04
N LYS A 152 -6.96 15.53 -6.72
CA LYS A 152 -6.24 16.34 -7.72
C LYS A 152 -5.01 15.60 -8.25
N THR A 153 -4.36 14.83 -7.38
CA THR A 153 -3.21 13.99 -7.72
C THR A 153 -3.65 12.52 -7.69
N ASP A 154 -3.32 11.76 -8.70
CA ASP A 154 -3.68 10.35 -8.85
C ASP A 154 -5.19 10.08 -8.65
N PRO A 155 -6.07 10.71 -9.47
CA PRO A 155 -7.50 10.51 -9.34
C PRO A 155 -7.88 9.03 -9.53
N GLY A 156 -8.82 8.56 -8.71
CA GLY A 156 -9.27 7.17 -8.73
C GLY A 156 -8.31 6.16 -8.09
N LYS A 157 -7.13 6.59 -7.64
CA LYS A 157 -6.18 5.73 -6.94
C LYS A 157 -6.19 6.00 -5.43
N LEU A 158 -6.00 4.93 -4.65
CA LEU A 158 -5.63 5.01 -3.24
C LEU A 158 -4.11 4.93 -3.16
N VAL A 159 -3.47 5.95 -2.60
CA VAL A 159 -2.01 6.04 -2.55
C VAL A 159 -1.53 5.91 -1.11
N ALA A 160 -0.62 4.98 -0.87
CA ALA A 160 0.05 4.82 0.41
C ALA A 160 1.50 4.35 0.21
N MET A 161 2.38 4.67 1.14
CA MET A 161 3.77 4.20 1.15
C MET A 161 3.88 2.77 1.65
N PHE A 162 3.08 2.40 2.67
CA PHE A 162 3.05 1.05 3.19
C PHE A 162 1.68 0.64 3.73
N LEU A 163 1.52 -0.66 3.94
CA LEU A 163 0.32 -1.31 4.43
C LEU A 163 0.59 -1.90 5.82
N LYS A 164 -0.34 -1.69 6.76
CA LYS A 164 -0.26 -2.29 8.09
C LYS A 164 -1.64 -2.72 8.55
N GLY A 165 -1.86 -4.02 8.61
CA GLY A 165 -3.17 -4.56 8.98
C GLY A 165 -3.13 -6.07 9.18
N GLY A 166 -4.29 -6.68 9.07
CA GLY A 166 -4.49 -8.11 9.12
C GLY A 166 -4.55 -8.77 7.75
N LYS A 167 -4.85 -10.06 7.75
CA LYS A 167 -5.01 -10.84 6.52
C LYS A 167 -6.00 -10.20 5.55
N ARG A 168 -7.10 -9.61 6.07
CA ARG A 168 -8.11 -8.94 5.25
C ARG A 168 -7.52 -7.84 4.39
N LEU A 169 -6.62 -7.03 4.96
CA LEU A 169 -5.93 -5.97 4.21
C LEU A 169 -5.04 -6.57 3.12
N TYR A 170 -4.29 -7.61 3.44
CA TYR A 170 -3.37 -8.24 2.48
C TYR A 170 -4.13 -8.90 1.33
N ASP A 171 -5.25 -9.57 1.61
CA ASP A 171 -6.12 -10.14 0.58
C ASP A 171 -6.82 -9.06 -0.28
N PHE A 172 -7.12 -7.89 0.31
CA PHE A 172 -7.79 -6.79 -0.37
C PHE A 172 -6.90 -6.09 -1.39
N VAL A 173 -5.59 -6.04 -1.16
CA VAL A 173 -4.64 -5.33 -2.03
C VAL A 173 -3.95 -6.24 -3.06
N ASP A 174 -4.12 -7.59 -2.93
CA ASP A 174 -3.61 -8.61 -3.85
C ASP A 174 -4.54 -8.73 -5.09
#